data_8f9192c07f564cddb0edcb427874029c
#
_entry.id   8f9192c07f564cddb0edcb427874029c
#
_cell.length_a   1.000
_cell.length_b   1.000
_cell.length_c   1.000
_cell.angle_alpha   90.00
_cell.angle_beta   90.00
_cell.angle_gamma   90.00
#
_symmetry.space_group_name_H-M   'P 1'
#
loop_
_entity.id
_entity.type
_entity.pdbx_description
1 polymer ?
#
loop_
_entity_poly.entity_id
_entity_poly.type
_entity_poly.pdbx_seq_one_letter_code
_entity_poly.pdbx_strand_id
1 'polypeptide(L)'
;DIAWSYKHKGLLRNLGGFIKSASAERWQVLAGIRPDPFDSYNWLHELHTRYQLDPVYFFLVAGKNGQYDKNILPHNDSMWKLIQQHATRYTVGLHPSWQSGDALSLLAKEKKQLEAMSGSPVHRSRQHYIRFNLPEGYNRLLEAGITNDYSMGYGSINGFRASVASSFYWYNLEEEEQTELRIHPFCFMDANSYYEQKQNTEQTWTELEHYITVCRENSGTLAAIWHNNFLGTDPAFAGWRELYERFITRVRQ
;
A
#
# COMPACT_ATOMS: atom_id res chain seq x y z
N ASP A 1 -0.40 5.29 -1.20
CA ASP A 1 -1.38 6.19 -1.84
C ASP A 1 -0.85 7.61 -1.95
N ILE A 2 -0.62 8.29 -0.85
CA ILE A 2 -0.15 9.68 -0.83
C ILE A 2 1.27 9.69 -0.30
N ALA A 3 2.25 9.87 -1.20
CA ALA A 3 3.66 9.82 -0.83
C ALA A 3 4.07 10.95 0.13
N TRP A 4 3.47 12.14 0.00
CA TRP A 4 3.72 13.30 0.87
C TRP A 4 2.44 14.06 1.21
N SER A 5 2.37 14.62 2.42
CA SER A 5 1.22 15.40 2.89
C SER A 5 1.11 16.75 2.20
N TYR A 6 2.23 17.47 2.05
CA TYR A 6 2.29 18.83 1.52
C TYR A 6 3.23 18.98 0.34
N LYS A 7 4.39 18.32 0.35
CA LYS A 7 5.39 18.41 -0.71
C LYS A 7 4.87 17.82 -2.03
N HIS A 8 5.39 18.35 -3.13
CA HIS A 8 5.20 17.82 -4.50
C HIS A 8 3.75 17.79 -5.02
N LYS A 9 2.79 18.38 -4.32
CA LYS A 9 1.37 18.43 -4.73
C LYS A 9 1.02 19.54 -5.73
N GLY A 10 2.00 20.38 -6.10
CA GLY A 10 1.81 21.53 -6.97
C GLY A 10 1.26 22.78 -6.24
N LEU A 11 1.51 23.97 -6.84
CA LEU A 11 1.22 25.26 -6.22
C LEU A 11 -0.27 25.47 -5.98
N LEU A 12 -1.12 25.17 -6.97
CA LEU A 12 -2.58 25.35 -6.88
C LEU A 12 -3.22 24.49 -5.79
N ARG A 13 -2.76 23.25 -5.63
CA ARG A 13 -3.30 22.33 -4.60
C ARG A 13 -2.86 22.76 -3.20
N ASN A 14 -1.65 23.26 -3.06
CA ASN A 14 -1.18 23.83 -1.80
C ASN A 14 -1.90 25.14 -1.46
N LEU A 15 -2.12 26.04 -2.43
CA LEU A 15 -2.85 27.28 -2.25
C LEU A 15 -4.31 27.02 -1.83
N GLY A 16 -5.00 26.10 -2.52
CA GLY A 16 -6.35 25.65 -2.13
C GLY A 16 -6.38 25.01 -0.73
N GLY A 17 -5.32 24.32 -0.35
CA GLY A 17 -5.14 23.78 0.99
C GLY A 17 -4.95 24.88 2.07
N PHE A 18 -4.26 25.98 1.75
CA PHE A 18 -4.14 27.14 2.67
C PHE A 18 -5.47 27.85 2.90
N ILE A 19 -6.31 27.94 1.87
CA ILE A 19 -7.64 28.55 1.97
C ILE A 19 -8.54 27.71 2.89
N LYS A 20 -8.41 26.39 2.88
CA LYS A 20 -9.19 25.47 3.73
C LYS A 20 -8.67 25.34 5.16
N SER A 21 -7.36 25.43 5.34
CA SER A 21 -6.69 25.27 6.62
C SER A 21 -5.31 25.95 6.57
N ALA A 22 -5.23 27.16 7.12
CA ALA A 22 -3.98 27.87 7.30
C ALA A 22 -3.17 27.17 8.42
N SER A 23 -2.30 26.24 8.01
CA SER A 23 -1.44 25.50 8.94
C SER A 23 -0.01 26.04 8.92
N ALA A 24 0.50 26.46 10.06
CA ALA A 24 1.91 26.83 10.22
C ALA A 24 2.86 25.69 9.84
N GLU A 25 2.46 24.45 10.13
CA GLU A 25 3.20 23.24 9.73
C GLU A 25 3.37 23.14 8.22
N ARG A 26 2.30 23.35 7.43
CA ARG A 26 2.38 23.35 5.96
C ARG A 26 3.42 24.35 5.45
N TRP A 27 3.43 25.56 6.00
CA TRP A 27 4.43 26.56 5.65
C TRP A 27 5.85 26.10 5.98
N GLN A 28 6.07 25.58 7.18
CA GLN A 28 7.38 25.08 7.61
C GLN A 28 7.88 23.94 6.72
N VAL A 29 6.98 23.03 6.30
CA VAL A 29 7.32 21.90 5.41
C VAL A 29 7.64 22.40 4.00
N LEU A 30 6.84 23.32 3.44
CA LEU A 30 7.08 23.87 2.11
C LEU A 30 8.34 24.76 2.04
N ALA A 31 8.66 25.44 3.13
CA ALA A 31 9.90 26.22 3.31
C ALA A 31 11.14 25.34 3.60
N GLY A 32 10.98 24.01 3.75
CA GLY A 32 12.06 23.09 4.05
C GLY A 32 12.56 23.13 5.51
N ILE A 33 11.84 23.81 6.41
CA ILE A 33 12.20 23.95 7.84
C ILE A 33 11.87 22.65 8.59
N ARG A 34 10.84 21.92 8.16
CA ARG A 34 10.43 20.64 8.76
C ARG A 34 10.29 19.56 7.68
N PRO A 35 10.51 18.28 8.00
CA PRO A 35 10.18 17.17 7.11
C PRO A 35 8.66 17.13 6.86
N ASP A 36 8.27 16.56 5.71
CA ASP A 36 6.85 16.30 5.43
C ASP A 36 6.34 15.20 6.38
N PRO A 37 5.17 15.36 7.01
CA PRO A 37 4.70 14.42 8.03
C PRO A 37 4.42 13.01 7.50
N PHE A 38 4.25 12.82 6.18
CA PHE A 38 4.10 11.50 5.56
C PHE A 38 5.42 10.92 5.03
N ASP A 39 6.51 11.67 5.12
CA ASP A 39 7.86 11.24 4.70
C ASP A 39 8.47 10.32 5.78
N SER A 40 8.04 9.07 5.79
CA SER A 40 8.52 8.04 6.71
C SER A 40 9.59 7.13 6.09
N TYR A 41 10.01 7.38 4.84
CA TYR A 41 10.78 6.42 4.04
C TYR A 41 12.17 6.08 4.62
N ASN A 42 12.90 7.08 5.09
CA ASN A 42 14.22 6.83 5.69
C ASN A 42 14.10 6.02 6.98
N TRP A 43 13.16 6.37 7.85
CA TRP A 43 12.89 5.62 9.08
C TRP A 43 12.46 4.17 8.78
N LEU A 44 11.55 3.97 7.81
CA LEU A 44 11.16 2.64 7.36
C LEU A 44 12.36 1.84 6.85
N HIS A 45 13.20 2.47 6.03
CA HIS A 45 14.40 1.81 5.51
C HIS A 45 15.37 1.38 6.63
N GLU A 46 15.62 2.26 7.60
CA GLU A 46 16.47 1.95 8.76
C GLU A 46 15.88 0.79 9.58
N LEU A 47 14.58 0.82 9.82
CA LEU A 47 13.86 -0.22 10.57
C LEU A 47 13.90 -1.56 9.82
N HIS A 48 13.58 -1.57 8.54
CA HIS A 48 13.60 -2.78 7.72
C HIS A 48 15.00 -3.37 7.61
N THR A 49 16.04 -2.53 7.50
CA THR A 49 17.43 -2.97 7.50
C THR A 49 17.81 -3.60 8.84
N ARG A 50 17.47 -2.94 9.96
CA ARG A 50 17.74 -3.43 11.32
C ARG A 50 17.15 -4.81 11.57
N TYR A 51 15.93 -5.04 11.11
CA TYR A 51 15.21 -6.30 11.31
C TYR A 51 15.31 -7.26 10.12
N GLN A 52 16.14 -6.95 9.12
CA GLN A 52 16.34 -7.76 7.90
C GLN A 52 15.03 -8.14 7.22
N LEU A 53 14.15 -7.13 7.01
CA LEU A 53 12.87 -7.30 6.34
C LEU A 53 12.98 -6.94 4.86
N ASP A 54 12.24 -7.67 4.04
CA ASP A 54 12.10 -7.42 2.60
C ASP A 54 10.60 -7.22 2.25
N PRO A 55 10.03 -6.04 2.57
CA PRO A 55 8.65 -5.75 2.25
C PRO A 55 8.42 -5.49 0.76
N VAL A 56 7.21 -5.75 0.28
CA VAL A 56 6.78 -5.32 -1.05
C VAL A 56 6.16 -3.93 -0.97
N TYR A 57 6.68 -2.98 -1.74
CA TYR A 57 6.14 -1.63 -1.83
C TYR A 57 5.21 -1.49 -3.02
N PHE A 58 3.96 -1.15 -2.77
CA PHE A 58 2.95 -0.92 -3.81
C PHE A 58 2.77 0.57 -4.08
N PHE A 59 2.98 1.01 -5.33
CA PHE A 59 2.87 2.40 -5.73
C PHE A 59 1.65 2.66 -6.60
N LEU A 60 0.86 3.67 -6.21
CA LEU A 60 -0.23 4.20 -7.00
C LEU A 60 0.34 5.24 -7.98
N VAL A 61 0.23 4.95 -9.27
CA VAL A 61 0.77 5.79 -10.36
C VAL A 61 -0.32 6.23 -11.34
N ALA A 62 -1.53 6.50 -10.83
CA ALA A 62 -2.64 7.02 -11.63
C ALA A 62 -2.23 8.29 -12.38
N GLY A 63 -2.52 8.37 -13.68
CA GLY A 63 -2.15 9.50 -14.53
C GLY A 63 -2.94 10.79 -14.24
N LYS A 64 -4.04 10.69 -13.49
CA LYS A 64 -4.86 11.82 -13.02
C LYS A 64 -5.43 11.54 -11.64
N ASN A 65 -5.59 12.57 -10.82
CA ASN A 65 -6.31 12.48 -9.56
C ASN A 65 -7.83 12.45 -9.80
N GLY A 66 -8.54 11.72 -8.97
CA GLY A 66 -10.01 11.58 -8.99
C GLY A 66 -10.60 11.70 -7.59
N GLN A 67 -11.79 11.15 -7.41
CA GLN A 67 -12.44 11.11 -6.09
C GLN A 67 -11.64 10.21 -5.11
N TYR A 68 -11.20 9.07 -5.57
CA TYR A 68 -10.53 8.04 -4.79
C TYR A 68 -9.00 8.10 -4.95
N ASP A 69 -8.49 8.30 -6.15
CA ASP A 69 -7.06 8.34 -6.43
C ASP A 69 -6.48 9.71 -6.13
N LYS A 70 -5.55 9.82 -5.21
CA LYS A 70 -4.95 11.08 -4.70
C LYS A 70 -3.42 11.08 -4.72
N ASN A 71 -2.81 10.34 -5.64
CA ASN A 71 -1.37 10.21 -5.74
C ASN A 71 -0.67 11.50 -6.21
N ILE A 72 0.65 11.54 -6.01
CA ILE A 72 1.53 12.45 -6.74
C ILE A 72 1.61 11.94 -8.18
N LEU A 73 1.36 12.83 -9.14
CA LEU A 73 1.24 12.40 -10.54
C LEU A 73 2.57 11.89 -11.10
N PRO A 74 2.56 10.91 -12.03
CA PRO A 74 3.76 10.22 -12.50
C PRO A 74 4.76 11.10 -13.26
N HIS A 75 4.37 12.30 -13.71
CA HIS A 75 5.30 13.27 -14.33
C HIS A 75 6.15 14.04 -13.30
N ASN A 76 5.97 13.81 -12.00
CA ASN A 76 6.74 14.49 -10.96
C ASN A 76 8.07 13.78 -10.70
N ASP A 77 9.20 14.48 -10.88
CA ASP A 77 10.56 13.94 -10.72
C ASP A 77 10.82 13.34 -9.31
N SER A 78 10.19 13.91 -8.27
CA SER A 78 10.37 13.39 -6.92
C SER A 78 9.70 12.03 -6.74
N MET A 79 8.58 11.79 -7.43
CA MET A 79 7.92 10.49 -7.45
C MET A 79 8.77 9.45 -8.20
N TRP A 80 9.40 9.84 -9.32
CA TRP A 80 10.36 9.00 -10.03
C TRP A 80 11.53 8.60 -9.13
N LYS A 81 12.17 9.57 -8.49
CA LYS A 81 13.31 9.31 -7.58
C LYS A 81 12.91 8.40 -6.43
N LEU A 82 11.74 8.62 -5.84
CA LEU A 82 11.23 7.78 -4.74
C LEU A 82 11.08 6.32 -5.19
N ILE A 83 10.42 6.09 -6.33
CA ILE A 83 10.20 4.73 -6.86
C ILE A 83 11.52 4.07 -7.24
N GLN A 84 12.43 4.78 -7.92
CA GLN A 84 13.76 4.26 -8.25
C GLN A 84 14.54 3.85 -7.00
N GLN A 85 14.57 4.69 -5.96
CA GLN A 85 15.23 4.38 -4.70
C GLN A 85 14.65 3.13 -4.02
N HIS A 86 13.33 2.95 -4.06
CA HIS A 86 12.71 1.74 -3.53
C HIS A 86 13.02 0.52 -4.37
N ALA A 87 12.99 0.63 -5.69
CA ALA A 87 13.28 -0.48 -6.61
C ALA A 87 14.72 -1.01 -6.52
N THR A 88 15.68 -0.19 -6.05
CA THR A 88 17.07 -0.67 -5.81
C THR A 88 17.21 -1.51 -4.56
N ARG A 89 16.22 -1.51 -3.67
CA ARG A 89 16.32 -2.14 -2.34
C ARG A 89 15.24 -3.17 -2.07
N TYR A 90 14.08 -2.99 -2.65
CA TYR A 90 12.86 -3.74 -2.34
C TYR A 90 12.13 -4.18 -3.60
N THR A 91 11.31 -5.18 -3.46
CA THR A 91 10.34 -5.52 -4.48
C THR A 91 9.28 -4.42 -4.60
N VAL A 92 9.04 -3.95 -5.83
CA VAL A 92 8.02 -2.97 -6.16
C VAL A 92 6.85 -3.64 -6.87
N GLY A 93 5.63 -3.28 -6.48
CA GLY A 93 4.38 -3.74 -7.07
C GLY A 93 3.48 -2.57 -7.49
N LEU A 94 2.57 -2.83 -8.41
CA LEU A 94 1.57 -1.88 -8.84
C LEU A 94 0.43 -1.81 -7.80
N HIS A 95 0.03 -0.60 -7.45
CA HIS A 95 -1.24 -0.32 -6.78
C HIS A 95 -2.21 0.23 -7.85
N PRO A 96 -2.93 -0.63 -8.58
CA PRO A 96 -3.79 -0.17 -9.66
C PRO A 96 -4.80 0.85 -9.14
N SER A 97 -5.02 1.93 -9.88
CA SER A 97 -5.95 2.98 -9.48
C SER A 97 -7.38 2.45 -9.34
N TRP A 98 -8.21 3.16 -8.60
CA TRP A 98 -9.64 2.84 -8.53
C TRP A 98 -10.27 2.84 -9.93
N GLN A 99 -9.82 3.74 -10.80
CA GLN A 99 -10.29 3.88 -12.17
C GLN A 99 -9.88 2.69 -13.06
N SER A 100 -8.72 2.07 -12.81
CA SER A 100 -8.22 0.94 -13.62
C SER A 100 -8.86 -0.40 -13.23
N GLY A 101 -9.60 -0.46 -12.13
CA GLY A 101 -10.23 -1.70 -11.64
C GLY A 101 -11.14 -2.41 -12.67
N ASP A 102 -11.76 -1.66 -13.59
CA ASP A 102 -12.63 -2.21 -14.64
C ASP A 102 -12.07 -1.96 -16.06
N ALA A 103 -10.83 -1.43 -16.21
CA ALA A 103 -10.29 -0.98 -17.48
C ALA A 103 -8.88 -1.55 -17.72
N LEU A 104 -8.80 -2.67 -18.46
CA LEU A 104 -7.53 -3.33 -18.81
C LEU A 104 -6.51 -2.37 -19.47
N SER A 105 -6.95 -1.53 -20.39
CA SER A 105 -6.06 -0.58 -21.07
C SER A 105 -5.44 0.42 -20.12
N LEU A 106 -6.16 0.84 -19.07
CA LEU A 106 -5.65 1.74 -18.04
C LEU A 106 -4.72 0.99 -17.08
N LEU A 107 -5.08 -0.22 -16.68
CA LEU A 107 -4.22 -1.10 -15.88
C LEU A 107 -2.88 -1.34 -16.56
N ALA A 108 -2.89 -1.71 -17.83
CA ALA A 108 -1.67 -1.93 -18.63
C ALA A 108 -0.82 -0.64 -18.76
N LYS A 109 -1.47 0.52 -18.91
CA LYS A 109 -0.78 1.81 -18.94
C LYS A 109 -0.11 2.15 -17.61
N GLU A 110 -0.79 1.96 -16.48
CA GLU A 110 -0.24 2.19 -15.14
C GLU A 110 0.92 1.23 -14.86
N LYS A 111 0.79 -0.05 -15.25
CA LYS A 111 1.88 -1.02 -15.15
C LYS A 111 3.12 -0.56 -15.91
N LYS A 112 2.99 -0.21 -17.20
CA LYS A 112 4.10 0.32 -18.02
C LYS A 112 4.72 1.58 -17.42
N GLN A 113 3.90 2.47 -16.86
CA GLN A 113 4.37 3.66 -16.18
C GLN A 113 5.24 3.32 -14.98
N LEU A 114 4.81 2.35 -14.14
CA LEU A 114 5.59 1.93 -12.98
C LEU A 114 6.86 1.18 -13.40
N GLU A 115 6.82 0.35 -14.44
CA GLU A 115 8.01 -0.31 -15.00
C GLU A 115 9.04 0.70 -15.51
N ALA A 116 8.60 1.75 -16.19
CA ALA A 116 9.49 2.83 -16.62
C ALA A 116 10.13 3.57 -15.43
N MET A 117 9.36 3.80 -14.35
CA MET A 117 9.83 4.49 -13.14
C MET A 117 10.76 3.63 -12.30
N SER A 118 10.47 2.34 -12.15
CA SER A 118 11.26 1.41 -11.34
C SER A 118 12.50 0.86 -12.07
N GLY A 119 12.48 0.87 -13.41
CA GLY A 119 13.51 0.27 -14.23
C GLY A 119 13.46 -1.28 -14.27
N SER A 120 12.37 -1.89 -13.82
CA SER A 120 12.23 -3.35 -13.72
C SER A 120 10.82 -3.81 -14.08
N PRO A 121 10.63 -5.03 -14.60
CA PRO A 121 9.31 -5.60 -14.82
C PRO A 121 8.49 -5.69 -13.53
N VAL A 122 7.19 -5.44 -13.65
CA VAL A 122 6.25 -5.44 -12.53
C VAL A 122 5.26 -6.61 -12.70
N HIS A 123 5.32 -7.59 -11.79
CA HIS A 123 4.48 -8.79 -11.79
C HIS A 123 3.59 -8.90 -10.54
N ARG A 124 3.57 -7.87 -9.68
CA ARG A 124 2.81 -7.86 -8.44
C ARG A 124 1.80 -6.73 -8.44
N SER A 125 0.60 -7.00 -7.95
CA SER A 125 -0.43 -5.98 -7.77
C SER A 125 -1.12 -6.05 -6.41
N ARG A 126 -1.65 -4.90 -5.98
CA ARG A 126 -2.61 -4.76 -4.89
C ARG A 126 -3.60 -3.68 -5.28
N GLN A 127 -4.84 -4.05 -5.51
CA GLN A 127 -5.88 -3.15 -5.99
C GLN A 127 -6.22 -2.06 -4.98
N HIS A 128 -6.26 -0.81 -5.42
CA HIS A 128 -6.65 0.33 -4.60
C HIS A 128 -8.10 0.19 -4.13
N TYR A 129 -8.36 0.44 -2.85
CA TYR A 129 -9.65 0.19 -2.18
C TYR A 129 -10.14 -1.27 -2.25
N ILE A 130 -9.25 -2.22 -2.60
CA ILE A 130 -9.63 -3.63 -2.81
C ILE A 130 -10.80 -3.76 -3.81
N ARG A 131 -10.88 -2.82 -4.76
CA ARG A 131 -11.95 -2.74 -5.73
C ARG A 131 -11.67 -3.67 -6.92
N PHE A 132 -12.15 -4.89 -6.83
CA PHE A 132 -12.12 -5.85 -7.96
C PHE A 132 -13.31 -6.81 -7.90
N ASN A 133 -13.74 -7.27 -9.05
CA ASN A 133 -14.76 -8.29 -9.22
C ASN A 133 -14.10 -9.59 -9.69
N LEU A 134 -14.63 -10.72 -9.29
CA LEU A 134 -14.22 -12.04 -9.75
C LEU A 134 -15.29 -12.59 -10.69
N PRO A 135 -14.87 -13.29 -11.76
CA PRO A 135 -13.49 -13.61 -12.16
C PRO A 135 -12.77 -12.48 -12.93
N GLU A 136 -13.48 -11.48 -13.45
CA GLU A 136 -12.99 -10.50 -14.43
C GLU A 136 -11.77 -9.70 -13.95
N GLY A 137 -11.72 -9.40 -12.66
CA GLY A 137 -10.58 -8.67 -12.06
C GLY A 137 -9.29 -9.46 -12.19
N TYR A 138 -9.33 -10.77 -11.90
CA TYR A 138 -8.16 -11.63 -11.99
C TYR A 138 -7.80 -11.95 -13.46
N ASN A 139 -8.77 -12.13 -14.33
CA ASN A 139 -8.52 -12.25 -15.78
C ASN A 139 -7.76 -11.03 -16.31
N ARG A 140 -8.18 -9.81 -15.95
CA ARG A 140 -7.47 -8.57 -16.34
C ARG A 140 -6.05 -8.48 -15.79
N LEU A 141 -5.79 -8.99 -14.59
CA LEU A 141 -4.43 -9.05 -14.04
C LEU A 141 -3.54 -9.97 -14.87
N LEU A 142 -4.02 -11.16 -15.21
CA LEU A 142 -3.32 -12.13 -16.07
C LEU A 142 -3.03 -11.54 -17.45
N GLU A 143 -4.03 -10.94 -18.11
CA GLU A 143 -3.85 -10.27 -19.41
C GLU A 143 -2.83 -9.12 -19.35
N ALA A 144 -2.74 -8.42 -18.20
CA ALA A 144 -1.72 -7.40 -17.99
C ALA A 144 -0.33 -7.99 -17.64
N GLY A 145 -0.18 -9.31 -17.52
CA GLY A 145 1.07 -9.98 -17.13
C GLY A 145 1.41 -9.84 -15.65
N ILE A 146 0.39 -9.70 -14.79
CA ILE A 146 0.52 -9.77 -13.33
C ILE A 146 0.33 -11.24 -12.92
N THR A 147 1.28 -11.76 -12.18
CA THR A 147 1.28 -13.16 -11.73
C THR A 147 1.18 -13.32 -10.21
N ASN A 148 1.16 -12.20 -9.47
CA ASN A 148 1.02 -12.20 -8.01
C ASN A 148 0.07 -11.08 -7.58
N ASP A 149 -1.04 -11.45 -6.93
CA ASP A 149 -2.00 -10.49 -6.40
C ASP A 149 -2.05 -10.51 -4.86
N TYR A 150 -2.12 -9.32 -4.28
CA TYR A 150 -2.13 -9.07 -2.84
C TYR A 150 -3.43 -8.35 -2.39
N SER A 151 -4.51 -8.53 -3.16
CA SER A 151 -5.80 -7.86 -2.90
C SER A 151 -6.78 -8.72 -2.08
N MET A 152 -6.47 -10.02 -1.85
CA MET A 152 -7.39 -10.92 -1.18
C MET A 152 -7.42 -10.66 0.34
N GLY A 153 -8.24 -9.70 0.72
CA GLY A 153 -8.55 -9.30 2.08
C GLY A 153 -9.75 -8.38 2.09
N TYR A 154 -10.22 -7.99 3.24
CA TYR A 154 -11.35 -7.08 3.37
C TYR A 154 -10.90 -5.61 3.31
N GLY A 155 -11.71 -4.74 2.74
CA GLY A 155 -11.47 -3.30 2.67
C GLY A 155 -12.03 -2.50 3.86
N SER A 156 -12.80 -3.12 4.76
CA SER A 156 -13.49 -2.43 5.87
C SER A 156 -13.29 -3.08 7.25
N ILE A 157 -12.83 -4.32 7.29
CA ILE A 157 -12.52 -5.05 8.53
C ILE A 157 -11.23 -5.83 8.33
N ASN A 158 -10.57 -6.19 9.43
CA ASN A 158 -9.46 -7.14 9.38
C ASN A 158 -9.99 -8.58 9.40
N GLY A 159 -9.20 -9.55 8.95
CA GLY A 159 -9.56 -10.97 8.92
C GLY A 159 -9.16 -11.69 7.63
N PHE A 160 -9.29 -13.00 7.64
CA PHE A 160 -8.91 -13.88 6.52
C PHE A 160 -10.08 -14.04 5.52
N ARG A 161 -10.18 -13.16 4.53
CA ARG A 161 -11.26 -13.17 3.53
C ARG A 161 -11.34 -14.49 2.75
N ALA A 162 -10.22 -15.09 2.45
CA ALA A 162 -10.15 -16.38 1.76
C ALA A 162 -10.23 -17.59 2.71
N SER A 163 -10.45 -17.37 4.02
CA SER A 163 -10.43 -18.39 5.07
C SER A 163 -9.12 -19.19 5.15
N VAL A 164 -8.05 -18.72 4.51
CA VAL A 164 -6.70 -19.30 4.54
C VAL A 164 -5.66 -18.23 4.75
N ALA A 165 -4.56 -18.58 5.43
CA ALA A 165 -3.39 -17.72 5.66
C ALA A 165 -2.20 -18.09 4.76
N SER A 166 -2.38 -18.93 3.76
CA SER A 166 -1.35 -19.35 2.83
C SER A 166 -1.64 -18.84 1.42
N SER A 167 -0.59 -18.60 0.64
CA SER A 167 -0.75 -18.27 -0.77
C SER A 167 -1.21 -19.49 -1.56
N PHE A 168 -2.05 -19.25 -2.57
CA PHE A 168 -2.58 -20.28 -3.45
C PHE A 168 -2.66 -19.77 -4.89
N TYR A 169 -2.74 -20.67 -5.86
CA TYR A 169 -3.01 -20.31 -7.26
C TYR A 169 -4.51 -20.17 -7.45
N TRP A 170 -4.91 -19.09 -8.15
CA TRP A 170 -6.31 -18.89 -8.47
C TRP A 170 -6.78 -19.95 -9.44
N TYR A 171 -7.88 -20.61 -9.09
CA TYR A 171 -8.61 -21.53 -9.97
C TYR A 171 -9.76 -20.79 -10.63
N ASN A 172 -9.75 -20.73 -11.99
CA ASN A 172 -10.81 -20.12 -12.75
C ASN A 172 -11.95 -21.12 -12.94
N LEU A 173 -13.07 -20.92 -12.28
CA LEU A 173 -14.23 -21.82 -12.36
C LEU A 173 -14.95 -21.77 -13.71
N GLU A 174 -14.81 -20.69 -14.49
CA GLU A 174 -15.43 -20.59 -15.82
C GLU A 174 -14.68 -21.41 -16.86
N GLU A 175 -13.34 -21.41 -16.76
CA GLU A 175 -12.46 -22.16 -17.67
C GLU A 175 -12.06 -23.53 -17.12
N GLU A 176 -12.49 -23.85 -15.88
CA GLU A 176 -12.19 -25.10 -15.19
C GLU A 176 -10.68 -25.40 -15.09
N GLU A 177 -9.86 -24.34 -14.86
CA GLU A 177 -8.40 -24.50 -14.81
C GLU A 177 -7.73 -23.72 -13.68
N GLN A 178 -6.60 -24.26 -13.19
CA GLN A 178 -5.69 -23.51 -12.32
C GLN A 178 -4.85 -22.57 -13.17
N THR A 179 -4.91 -21.28 -12.84
CA THR A 179 -4.13 -20.25 -13.53
C THR A 179 -2.73 -20.07 -12.93
N GLU A 180 -1.88 -19.27 -13.59
CA GLU A 180 -0.57 -18.87 -13.06
C GLU A 180 -0.65 -17.72 -12.03
N LEU A 181 -1.84 -17.13 -11.79
CA LEU A 181 -2.01 -16.05 -10.83
C LEU A 181 -1.95 -16.58 -9.38
N ARG A 182 -0.90 -16.23 -8.67
CA ARG A 182 -0.74 -16.56 -7.26
C ARG A 182 -1.37 -15.48 -6.39
N ILE A 183 -2.28 -15.90 -5.53
CA ILE A 183 -2.99 -15.04 -4.58
C ILE A 183 -2.26 -15.07 -3.24
N HIS A 184 -2.00 -13.90 -2.68
CA HIS A 184 -1.38 -13.69 -1.38
C HIS A 184 -2.39 -12.99 -0.45
N PRO A 185 -3.19 -13.74 0.34
CA PRO A 185 -4.17 -13.14 1.23
C PRO A 185 -3.49 -12.28 2.30
N PHE A 186 -4.14 -11.18 2.66
CA PHE A 186 -3.78 -10.39 3.84
C PHE A 186 -4.90 -10.43 4.89
N CYS A 187 -4.56 -10.32 6.16
CA CYS A 187 -5.53 -10.36 7.26
C CYS A 187 -5.61 -9.04 8.04
N PHE A 188 -4.67 -8.14 7.84
CA PHE A 188 -4.59 -6.88 8.56
C PHE A 188 -4.30 -5.69 7.64
N MET A 189 -4.96 -4.56 7.91
CA MET A 189 -4.69 -3.28 7.29
C MET A 189 -4.89 -2.15 8.32
N ASP A 190 -3.89 -1.29 8.49
CA ASP A 190 -3.92 -0.14 9.39
C ASP A 190 -5.13 0.78 9.15
N ALA A 191 -5.47 1.02 7.88
CA ALA A 191 -6.62 1.83 7.49
C ALA A 191 -7.97 1.23 7.96
N ASN A 192 -8.11 -0.10 7.97
CA ASN A 192 -9.30 -0.76 8.50
C ASN A 192 -9.42 -0.51 10.01
N SER A 193 -8.34 -0.74 10.77
CA SER A 193 -8.34 -0.54 12.21
C SER A 193 -8.67 0.92 12.56
N TYR A 194 -8.03 1.87 11.89
CA TYR A 194 -8.18 3.30 12.22
C TYR A 194 -9.49 3.91 11.69
N TYR A 195 -9.76 3.79 10.37
CA TYR A 195 -10.87 4.50 9.74
C TYR A 195 -12.20 3.77 9.88
N GLU A 196 -12.21 2.45 9.76
CA GLU A 196 -13.43 1.66 9.73
C GLU A 196 -13.82 1.14 11.12
N GLN A 197 -12.89 0.47 11.81
CA GLN A 197 -13.12 -0.12 13.12
C GLN A 197 -12.95 0.87 14.28
N LYS A 198 -12.42 2.08 14.04
CA LYS A 198 -12.19 3.13 15.05
C LYS A 198 -11.37 2.68 16.25
N GLN A 199 -10.42 1.78 16.02
CA GLN A 199 -9.55 1.25 17.06
C GLN A 199 -8.43 2.24 17.40
N ASN A 200 -8.06 2.28 18.67
CA ASN A 200 -6.78 2.85 19.11
C ASN A 200 -5.64 1.85 18.93
N THR A 201 -4.40 2.27 19.17
CA THR A 201 -3.21 1.44 18.98
C THR A 201 -3.16 0.19 19.87
N GLU A 202 -3.71 0.24 21.08
CA GLU A 202 -3.73 -0.94 21.97
C GLU A 202 -4.80 -1.96 21.55
N GLN A 203 -5.96 -1.50 21.10
CA GLN A 203 -6.98 -2.39 20.53
C GLN A 203 -6.45 -3.06 19.25
N THR A 204 -5.80 -2.26 18.38
CA THR A 204 -5.15 -2.76 17.16
C THR A 204 -4.04 -3.76 17.48
N TRP A 205 -3.26 -3.51 18.54
CA TRP A 205 -2.23 -4.45 18.98
C TRP A 205 -2.83 -5.80 19.40
N THR A 206 -3.90 -5.78 20.17
CA THR A 206 -4.60 -7.00 20.60
C THR A 206 -5.07 -7.83 19.41
N GLU A 207 -5.61 -7.17 18.39
CA GLU A 207 -6.04 -7.81 17.14
C GLU A 207 -4.84 -8.38 16.35
N LEU A 208 -3.74 -7.63 16.22
CA LEU A 208 -2.51 -8.10 15.59
C LEU A 208 -1.92 -9.33 16.28
N GLU A 209 -1.86 -9.36 17.60
CA GLU A 209 -1.40 -10.53 18.36
C GLU A 209 -2.27 -11.77 18.11
N HIS A 210 -3.59 -11.59 17.98
CA HIS A 210 -4.48 -12.66 17.57
C HIS A 210 -4.08 -13.22 16.20
N TYR A 211 -3.89 -12.38 15.17
CA TYR A 211 -3.49 -12.87 13.85
C TYR A 211 -2.09 -13.49 13.81
N ILE A 212 -1.14 -12.95 14.58
CA ILE A 212 0.19 -13.57 14.74
C ILE A 212 0.04 -14.99 15.29
N THR A 213 -0.77 -15.16 16.34
CA THR A 213 -1.01 -16.45 16.98
C THR A 213 -1.68 -17.42 16.00
N VAL A 214 -2.77 -17.02 15.35
CA VAL A 214 -3.49 -17.85 14.38
C VAL A 214 -2.56 -18.32 13.24
N CYS A 215 -1.75 -17.42 12.68
CA CYS A 215 -0.81 -17.79 11.63
C CYS A 215 0.26 -18.77 12.11
N ARG A 216 0.79 -18.59 13.33
CA ARG A 216 1.79 -19.51 13.92
C ARG A 216 1.23 -20.90 14.17
N GLU A 217 0.06 -20.97 14.80
CA GLU A 217 -0.60 -22.25 15.12
C GLU A 217 -0.98 -23.06 13.88
N ASN A 218 -1.25 -22.39 12.77
CA ASN A 218 -1.65 -23.03 11.52
C ASN A 218 -0.54 -23.05 10.46
N SER A 219 0.72 -22.75 10.81
CA SER A 219 1.84 -22.66 9.87
C SER A 219 1.54 -21.76 8.66
N GLY A 220 0.74 -20.72 8.88
CA GLY A 220 0.31 -19.76 7.87
C GLY A 220 1.30 -18.62 7.67
N THR A 221 1.03 -17.81 6.67
CA THR A 221 1.76 -16.56 6.39
C THR A 221 0.95 -15.37 6.90
N LEU A 222 1.56 -14.55 7.75
CA LEU A 222 0.95 -13.29 8.17
C LEU A 222 1.28 -12.19 7.14
N ALA A 223 0.30 -11.76 6.37
CA ALA A 223 0.42 -10.60 5.51
C ALA A 223 -0.35 -9.41 6.10
N ALA A 224 0.35 -8.31 6.32
CA ALA A 224 -0.20 -7.07 6.88
C ALA A 224 0.08 -5.89 5.96
N ILE A 225 -0.89 -4.97 5.85
CA ILE A 225 -0.79 -3.75 5.06
C ILE A 225 -0.57 -2.56 5.99
N TRP A 226 0.45 -1.77 5.65
CA TRP A 226 0.78 -0.53 6.35
C TRP A 226 0.97 0.60 5.35
N HIS A 227 0.41 1.77 5.64
CA HIS A 227 0.55 2.94 4.78
C HIS A 227 1.58 3.92 5.37
N ASN A 228 2.38 4.53 4.52
CA ASN A 228 3.44 5.45 4.94
C ASN A 228 2.95 6.65 5.76
N ASN A 229 1.73 7.14 5.51
CA ASN A 229 1.16 8.24 6.26
C ASN A 229 0.87 7.90 7.74
N PHE A 230 0.47 6.66 8.05
CA PHE A 230 0.31 6.19 9.43
C PHE A 230 1.66 6.11 10.16
N LEU A 231 2.72 5.81 9.41
CA LEU A 231 4.08 5.62 9.92
C LEU A 231 4.92 6.91 9.87
N GLY A 232 4.27 8.03 9.57
CA GLY A 232 4.86 9.35 9.56
C GLY A 232 4.88 10.02 10.93
N THR A 233 4.89 11.37 10.91
CA THR A 233 4.89 12.21 12.11
C THR A 233 3.64 13.07 12.23
N ASP A 234 2.60 12.78 11.46
CA ASP A 234 1.31 13.46 11.56
C ASP A 234 0.66 13.15 12.91
N PRO A 235 0.27 14.16 13.71
CA PRO A 235 -0.35 13.94 15.00
C PRO A 235 -1.64 13.09 14.98
N ALA A 236 -2.35 13.06 13.83
CA ALA A 236 -3.52 12.21 13.67
C ALA A 236 -3.19 10.71 13.80
N PHE A 237 -1.94 10.34 13.52
CA PHE A 237 -1.45 8.96 13.59
C PHE A 237 -0.43 8.73 14.71
N ALA A 238 -0.51 9.52 15.79
CA ALA A 238 0.37 9.32 16.94
C ALA A 238 0.26 7.89 17.50
N GLY A 239 1.41 7.25 17.79
CA GLY A 239 1.49 5.88 18.33
C GLY A 239 1.51 4.77 17.26
N TRP A 240 1.17 5.06 15.98
CA TRP A 240 1.17 4.04 14.93
C TRP A 240 2.57 3.60 14.48
N ARG A 241 3.54 4.50 14.56
CA ARG A 241 4.95 4.18 14.31
C ARG A 241 5.48 3.19 15.34
N GLU A 242 5.21 3.44 16.61
CA GLU A 242 5.57 2.59 17.74
C GLU A 242 4.85 1.22 17.66
N LEU A 243 3.58 1.22 17.27
CA LEU A 243 2.82 0.00 17.03
C LEU A 243 3.46 -0.85 15.92
N TYR A 244 3.88 -0.22 14.81
CA TYR A 244 4.55 -0.93 13.72
C TYR A 244 5.89 -1.54 14.16
N GLU A 245 6.72 -0.81 14.90
CA GLU A 245 7.99 -1.33 15.42
C GLU A 245 7.76 -2.47 16.43
N ARG A 246 6.75 -2.35 17.29
CA ARG A 246 6.31 -3.42 18.21
C ARG A 246 5.87 -4.66 17.43
N PHE A 247 5.09 -4.50 16.37
CA PHE A 247 4.66 -5.59 15.50
C PHE A 247 5.86 -6.30 14.85
N ILE A 248 6.78 -5.57 14.23
CA ILE A 248 7.99 -6.15 13.63
C ILE A 248 8.80 -6.93 14.67
N THR A 249 9.03 -6.35 15.83
CA THR A 249 9.78 -7.01 16.92
C THR A 249 9.11 -8.32 17.32
N ARG A 250 7.79 -8.34 17.43
CA ARG A 250 7.02 -9.52 17.84
C ARG A 250 7.02 -10.65 16.81
N VAL A 251 6.98 -10.32 15.50
CA VAL A 251 6.99 -11.36 14.45
C VAL A 251 8.38 -11.95 14.21
N ARG A 252 9.44 -11.28 14.67
CA ARG A 252 10.83 -11.76 14.59
C ARG A 252 11.26 -12.64 15.78
N GLN A 253 10.47 -12.67 16.85
CA GLN A 253 10.61 -13.59 17.99
C GLN A 253 9.97 -14.94 17.67
#